data_87f5bf6f0a491ec8c9a688c1d0ed34c8
#
_entry.id   87f5bf6f0a491ec8c9a688c1d0ed34c8
#
_cell.length_a   1.000
_cell.length_b   1.000
_cell.length_c   1.000
_cell.angle_alpha   90.00
_cell.angle_beta   90.00
_cell.angle_gamma   90.00
#
_symmetry.space_group_name_H-M   'P 1'
#
loop_
_entity.id
_entity.type
_entity.pdbx_description
1 polymer ?
#
loop_
_entity_poly.entity_id
_entity_poly.type
_entity_poly.pdbx_seq_one_letter_code
_entity_poly.pdbx_strand_id
1 'polypeptide(L)'
;MLQEKSVLEVGGGMTALAGCLLAATAAARTVHLTDGNATSVNNLQTIVQRAASTPNTPTQCDSLHAFRLRWDEDVAELADSYDAILSADCLFFTESAASLVAALHTLLRPRGAAYIAAPNREGTFGHFKRLAEEQFGRVEELEDYSVEVTKAHESWLGQPGYTPDIHYPKMLVLTK
;
A
#
# COMPACT_ATOMS: atom_id res chain seq x y z
N MET A 1 7.60 -6.47 14.76
CA MET A 1 8.74 -5.60 14.38
C MET A 1 9.03 -5.86 12.90
N LEU A 2 9.34 -4.80 12.12
CA LEU A 2 9.63 -4.89 10.68
C LEU A 2 11.10 -5.20 10.37
N GLN A 3 11.95 -5.35 11.39
CA GLN A 3 13.33 -5.81 11.22
C GLN A 3 13.38 -7.09 10.39
N GLU A 4 14.32 -7.16 9.46
CA GLU A 4 14.49 -8.29 8.53
C GLU A 4 13.34 -8.52 7.54
N LYS A 5 12.31 -7.66 7.51
CA LYS A 5 11.16 -7.78 6.63
C LYS A 5 11.38 -7.16 5.26
N SER A 6 10.87 -7.83 4.23
CA SER A 6 10.75 -7.26 2.88
C SER A 6 9.36 -6.66 2.72
N VAL A 7 9.31 -5.38 2.39
CA VAL A 7 8.07 -4.60 2.27
C VAL A 7 7.92 -4.06 0.85
N LEU A 8 6.72 -4.10 0.32
CA LEU A 8 6.35 -3.53 -0.97
C LEU A 8 5.25 -2.48 -0.78
N GLU A 9 5.36 -1.33 -1.41
CA GLU A 9 4.22 -0.44 -1.65
C GLU A 9 3.76 -0.60 -3.10
N VAL A 10 2.48 -0.94 -3.30
CA VAL A 10 1.85 -1.06 -4.61
C VAL A 10 0.97 0.17 -4.88
N GLY A 11 1.03 0.69 -6.11
CA GLY A 11 0.26 1.86 -6.49
C GLY A 11 0.68 3.12 -5.72
N GLY A 12 1.96 3.29 -5.44
CA GLY A 12 2.51 4.40 -4.64
C GLY A 12 2.36 5.78 -5.27
N GLY A 13 1.87 5.87 -6.51
CA GLY A 13 1.70 7.12 -7.24
C GLY A 13 3.04 7.86 -7.42
N MET A 14 2.97 9.19 -7.39
CA MET A 14 4.16 10.03 -7.61
C MET A 14 5.16 10.00 -6.44
N THR A 15 4.76 9.62 -5.24
CA THR A 15 5.59 9.80 -4.04
C THR A 15 5.84 8.55 -3.23
N ALA A 16 4.98 7.54 -3.34
CA ALA A 16 5.01 6.33 -2.50
C ALA A 16 5.27 6.70 -1.03
N LEU A 17 4.40 7.57 -0.49
CA LEU A 17 4.65 8.23 0.80
C LEU A 17 4.74 7.24 1.96
N ALA A 18 3.89 6.20 1.95
CA ALA A 18 3.88 5.20 3.02
C ALA A 18 5.19 4.39 3.05
N GLY A 19 5.66 3.92 1.88
CA GLY A 19 6.93 3.21 1.76
C GLY A 19 8.13 4.09 2.05
N CYS A 20 8.14 5.35 1.59
CA CYS A 20 9.19 6.32 1.91
C CYS A 20 9.27 6.58 3.43
N LEU A 21 8.13 6.79 4.10
CA LEU A 21 8.09 6.99 5.54
C LEU A 21 8.58 5.72 6.27
N LEU A 22 8.15 4.56 5.84
CA LEU A 22 8.60 3.29 6.41
C LEU A 22 10.11 3.11 6.24
N ALA A 23 10.66 3.39 5.05
CA ALA A 23 12.10 3.32 4.80
C ALA A 23 12.90 4.28 5.68
N ALA A 24 12.32 5.44 6.03
CA ALA A 24 12.95 6.44 6.88
C ALA A 24 12.88 6.14 8.38
N THR A 25 11.89 5.34 8.84
CA THR A 25 11.58 5.18 10.27
C THR A 25 11.67 3.76 10.79
N ALA A 26 11.71 2.76 9.91
CA ALA A 26 11.70 1.35 10.28
C ALA A 26 12.94 0.63 9.72
N ALA A 27 13.54 -0.19 10.56
CA ALA A 27 14.64 -1.07 10.19
C ALA A 27 14.13 -2.28 9.38
N ALA A 28 13.53 -2.02 8.22
CA ALA A 28 13.16 -3.07 7.27
C ALA A 28 14.40 -3.53 6.50
N ARG A 29 14.44 -4.80 6.09
CA ARG A 29 15.52 -5.27 5.23
C ARG A 29 15.44 -4.63 3.87
N THR A 30 14.27 -4.64 3.26
CA THR A 30 14.05 -4.11 1.91
C THR A 30 12.72 -3.37 1.85
N VAL A 31 12.72 -2.20 1.22
CA VAL A 31 11.50 -1.47 0.86
C VAL A 31 11.49 -1.26 -0.64
N HIS A 32 10.45 -1.75 -1.30
CA HIS A 32 10.20 -1.54 -2.72
C HIS A 32 9.02 -0.60 -2.93
N LEU A 33 9.22 0.42 -3.77
CA LEU A 33 8.22 1.42 -4.14
C LEU A 33 7.77 1.14 -5.57
N THR A 34 6.47 0.94 -5.81
CA THR A 34 6.02 0.56 -7.15
C THR A 34 4.75 1.30 -7.58
N ASP A 35 4.64 1.47 -8.89
CA ASP A 35 3.46 1.99 -9.56
C ASP A 35 3.36 1.44 -10.98
N GLY A 36 2.15 1.38 -11.55
CA GLY A 36 1.94 0.96 -12.94
C GLY A 36 2.28 2.03 -13.97
N ASN A 37 2.24 3.31 -13.56
CA ASN A 37 2.49 4.46 -14.43
C ASN A 37 3.98 4.78 -14.53
N ALA A 38 4.51 4.82 -15.76
CA ALA A 38 5.94 5.06 -15.99
C ALA A 38 6.43 6.42 -15.45
N THR A 39 5.60 7.47 -15.51
CA THR A 39 5.96 8.79 -14.98
C THR A 39 6.10 8.75 -13.46
N SER A 40 5.17 8.08 -12.77
CA SER A 40 5.26 7.84 -11.32
C SER A 40 6.55 7.10 -10.98
N VAL A 41 6.83 5.99 -11.68
CA VAL A 41 8.05 5.18 -11.46
C VAL A 41 9.32 5.99 -11.65
N ASN A 42 9.42 6.81 -12.70
CA ASN A 42 10.59 7.69 -12.92
C ASN A 42 10.80 8.67 -11.76
N ASN A 43 9.70 9.21 -11.20
CA ASN A 43 9.80 10.06 -10.02
C ASN A 43 10.22 9.30 -8.77
N LEU A 44 9.67 8.09 -8.55
CA LEU A 44 10.08 7.22 -7.44
C LEU A 44 11.56 6.85 -7.51
N GLN A 45 12.08 6.55 -8.70
CA GLN A 45 13.49 6.30 -8.92
C GLN A 45 14.35 7.53 -8.58
N THR A 46 13.87 8.73 -8.91
CA THR A 46 14.52 9.99 -8.52
C THR A 46 14.54 10.17 -7.01
N ILE A 47 13.46 9.84 -6.31
CA ILE A 47 13.38 9.88 -4.84
C ILE A 47 14.42 8.91 -4.23
N VAL A 48 14.47 7.68 -4.72
CA VAL A 48 15.45 6.67 -4.28
C VAL A 48 16.89 7.14 -4.48
N GLN A 49 17.21 7.67 -5.67
CA GLN A 49 18.55 8.21 -5.97
C GLN A 49 18.93 9.38 -5.05
N ARG A 50 17.99 10.28 -4.77
CA ARG A 50 18.21 11.38 -3.84
C ARG A 50 18.44 10.89 -2.42
N ALA A 51 17.65 9.93 -1.96
CA ALA A 51 17.82 9.33 -0.64
C ALA A 51 19.22 8.71 -0.48
N ALA A 52 19.73 8.01 -1.51
CA ALA A 52 21.06 7.41 -1.50
C ALA A 52 22.22 8.43 -1.59
N SER A 53 22.00 9.59 -2.22
CA SER A 53 23.06 10.58 -2.49
C SER A 53 23.09 11.76 -1.50
N THR A 54 22.04 11.95 -0.72
CA THR A 54 21.97 13.08 0.23
C THR A 54 22.50 12.68 1.60
N PRO A 55 23.57 13.31 2.09
CA PRO A 55 24.08 13.06 3.44
C PRO A 55 22.98 13.29 4.50
N ASN A 56 22.93 12.41 5.49
CA ASN A 56 21.96 12.46 6.59
C ASN A 56 20.47 12.29 6.18
N THR A 57 20.18 11.78 4.99
CA THR A 57 18.83 11.33 4.67
C THR A 57 18.49 10.14 5.59
N PRO A 58 17.41 10.22 6.37
CA PRO A 58 17.06 9.15 7.29
C PRO A 58 16.49 7.97 6.48
N THR A 59 17.33 7.01 6.11
CA THR A 59 16.91 5.69 5.66
C THR A 59 17.38 4.67 6.69
N GLN A 60 16.45 3.90 7.24
CA GLN A 60 16.75 2.87 8.22
C GLN A 60 16.64 1.46 7.64
N CYS A 61 16.13 1.32 6.40
CA CYS A 61 16.15 0.06 5.68
C CYS A 61 17.51 -0.20 5.04
N ASP A 62 17.88 -1.48 4.87
CA ASP A 62 19.13 -1.88 4.22
C ASP A 62 19.10 -1.60 2.71
N SER A 63 17.91 -1.66 2.11
CA SER A 63 17.74 -1.50 0.67
C SER A 63 16.42 -0.82 0.32
N LEU A 64 16.49 0.22 -0.54
CA LEU A 64 15.34 0.96 -1.07
C LEU A 64 15.41 0.97 -2.60
N HIS A 65 14.37 0.46 -3.27
CA HIS A 65 14.29 0.41 -4.73
C HIS A 65 12.94 0.88 -5.25
N ALA A 66 12.92 1.37 -6.50
CA ALA A 66 11.69 1.72 -7.19
C ALA A 66 11.67 1.10 -8.58
N PHE A 67 10.55 0.45 -8.95
CA PHE A 67 10.34 -0.16 -10.25
C PHE A 67 8.87 -0.18 -10.65
N ARG A 68 8.64 -0.45 -11.95
CA ARG A 68 7.27 -0.56 -12.48
C ARG A 68 6.67 -1.91 -12.11
N LEU A 69 5.46 -1.88 -11.56
CA LEU A 69 4.65 -3.06 -11.30
C LEU A 69 3.20 -2.76 -11.64
N ARG A 70 2.65 -3.50 -12.60
CA ARG A 70 1.23 -3.46 -12.94
C ARG A 70 0.54 -4.72 -12.43
N TRP A 71 -0.67 -4.55 -11.94
CA TRP A 71 -1.43 -5.65 -11.34
C TRP A 71 -2.04 -6.59 -12.38
N ASP A 72 -2.22 -6.13 -13.62
CA ASP A 72 -2.75 -6.86 -14.77
C ASP A 72 -1.65 -7.53 -15.62
N GLU A 73 -0.39 -7.43 -15.21
CA GLU A 73 0.75 -8.13 -15.81
C GLU A 73 1.18 -9.32 -14.93
N ASP A 74 1.98 -10.22 -15.49
CA ASP A 74 2.53 -11.34 -14.74
C ASP A 74 3.54 -10.87 -13.69
N VAL A 75 3.30 -11.23 -12.42
CA VAL A 75 4.16 -10.91 -11.29
C VAL A 75 4.81 -12.16 -10.67
N ALA A 76 4.78 -13.30 -11.37
CA ALA A 76 5.25 -14.58 -10.84
C ALA A 76 6.74 -14.58 -10.46
N GLU A 77 7.57 -13.77 -11.12
CA GLU A 77 8.99 -13.63 -10.75
C GLU A 77 9.20 -13.07 -9.32
N LEU A 78 8.20 -12.37 -8.81
CA LEU A 78 8.19 -11.80 -7.46
C LEU A 78 7.29 -12.59 -6.49
N ALA A 79 6.85 -13.79 -6.87
CA ALA A 79 5.99 -14.60 -6.02
C ALA A 79 6.64 -14.86 -4.66
N ASP A 80 5.81 -14.82 -3.60
CA ASP A 80 6.22 -15.07 -2.21
C ASP A 80 7.46 -14.26 -1.76
N SER A 81 7.63 -13.03 -2.28
CA SER A 81 8.81 -12.21 -2.02
C SER A 81 8.66 -11.24 -0.85
N TYR A 82 7.43 -10.91 -0.45
CA TYR A 82 7.19 -9.86 0.53
C TYR A 82 6.51 -10.36 1.79
N ASP A 83 7.03 -9.91 2.93
CA ASP A 83 6.44 -10.15 4.26
C ASP A 83 5.25 -9.22 4.53
N ALA A 84 5.30 -8.00 3.97
CA ALA A 84 4.23 -7.02 4.08
C ALA A 84 4.06 -6.27 2.76
N ILE A 85 2.80 -5.95 2.41
CA ILE A 85 2.47 -5.09 1.28
C ILE A 85 1.61 -3.93 1.78
N LEU A 86 1.93 -2.71 1.33
CA LEU A 86 1.17 -1.50 1.59
C LEU A 86 0.45 -1.07 0.32
N SER A 87 -0.80 -0.65 0.44
CA SER A 87 -1.57 -0.06 -0.66
C SER A 87 -2.45 1.05 -0.11
N ALA A 88 -2.24 2.27 -0.58
CA ALA A 88 -3.00 3.43 -0.16
C ALA A 88 -3.74 4.02 -1.36
N ASP A 89 -5.06 4.13 -1.22
CA ASP A 89 -5.95 4.76 -2.20
C ASP A 89 -5.93 4.15 -3.62
N CYS A 90 -5.84 2.81 -3.71
CA CYS A 90 -5.79 2.08 -4.98
C CYS A 90 -7.14 1.46 -5.40
N LEU A 91 -8.23 1.70 -4.66
CA LEU A 91 -9.53 1.03 -4.88
C LEU A 91 -10.55 1.91 -5.63
N PHE A 92 -10.09 2.81 -6.50
CA PHE A 92 -10.98 3.75 -7.20
C PHE A 92 -11.56 3.20 -8.52
N PHE A 93 -11.03 2.11 -9.07
CA PHE A 93 -11.55 1.42 -10.25
C PHE A 93 -11.93 -0.02 -9.92
N THR A 94 -13.21 -0.36 -10.09
CA THR A 94 -13.73 -1.72 -9.81
C THR A 94 -13.16 -2.76 -10.74
N GLU A 95 -12.90 -2.41 -11.99
CA GLU A 95 -12.35 -3.32 -13.02
C GLU A 95 -10.91 -3.79 -12.73
N SER A 96 -10.15 -3.03 -11.94
CA SER A 96 -8.79 -3.43 -11.55
C SER A 96 -8.73 -4.21 -10.23
N ALA A 97 -9.85 -4.31 -9.50
CA ALA A 97 -9.88 -4.90 -8.17
C ALA A 97 -9.45 -6.38 -8.17
N ALA A 98 -9.94 -7.17 -9.13
CA ALA A 98 -9.59 -8.59 -9.24
C ALA A 98 -8.10 -8.80 -9.53
N SER A 99 -7.53 -8.01 -10.43
CA SER A 99 -6.09 -8.06 -10.74
C SER A 99 -5.23 -7.64 -9.55
N LEU A 100 -5.66 -6.63 -8.79
CA LEU A 100 -4.96 -6.20 -7.58
C LEU A 100 -4.99 -7.31 -6.51
N VAL A 101 -6.14 -7.95 -6.27
CA VAL A 101 -6.26 -9.06 -5.32
C VAL A 101 -5.34 -10.21 -5.71
N ALA A 102 -5.33 -10.62 -6.98
CA ALA A 102 -4.48 -11.70 -7.50
C ALA A 102 -2.98 -11.36 -7.36
N ALA A 103 -2.59 -10.13 -7.70
CA ALA A 103 -1.21 -9.67 -7.56
C ALA A 103 -0.77 -9.66 -6.08
N LEU A 104 -1.59 -9.11 -5.18
CA LEU A 104 -1.29 -9.12 -3.75
C LEU A 104 -1.11 -10.54 -3.20
N HIS A 105 -2.00 -11.46 -3.59
CA HIS A 105 -1.91 -12.85 -3.17
C HIS A 105 -0.63 -13.52 -3.70
N THR A 106 -0.26 -13.30 -4.95
CA THR A 106 0.97 -13.86 -5.54
C THR A 106 2.22 -13.33 -4.85
N LEU A 107 2.30 -12.02 -4.62
CA LEU A 107 3.47 -11.33 -4.09
C LEU A 107 3.73 -11.61 -2.61
N LEU A 108 2.69 -11.85 -1.82
CA LEU A 108 2.80 -12.12 -0.39
C LEU A 108 3.37 -13.51 -0.11
N ARG A 109 4.31 -13.58 0.83
CA ARG A 109 4.76 -14.82 1.44
C ARG A 109 3.63 -15.50 2.22
N PRO A 110 3.71 -16.82 2.42
CA PRO A 110 2.88 -17.48 3.43
C PRO A 110 3.03 -16.79 4.79
N ARG A 111 1.91 -16.45 5.43
CA ARG A 111 1.82 -15.66 6.68
C ARG A 111 2.23 -14.18 6.52
N GLY A 112 2.43 -13.68 5.30
CA GLY A 112 2.56 -12.26 5.00
C GLY A 112 1.22 -11.54 5.14
N ALA A 113 1.26 -10.21 5.28
CA ALA A 113 0.07 -9.40 5.40
C ALA A 113 0.08 -8.21 4.42
N ALA A 114 -1.05 -7.94 3.76
CA ALA A 114 -1.26 -6.71 3.01
C ALA A 114 -2.16 -5.76 3.80
N TYR A 115 -1.76 -4.50 3.84
CA TYR A 115 -2.45 -3.39 4.51
C TYR A 115 -3.01 -2.46 3.45
N ILE A 116 -4.32 -2.42 3.34
CA ILE A 116 -5.02 -1.68 2.29
C ILE A 116 -5.81 -0.55 2.94
N ALA A 117 -5.42 0.70 2.66
CA ALA A 117 -6.14 1.88 3.14
C ALA A 117 -6.84 2.57 1.97
N ALA A 118 -8.15 2.70 2.00
CA ALA A 118 -8.92 3.40 0.96
C ALA A 118 -10.29 3.84 1.47
N PRO A 119 -10.83 4.94 0.97
CA PRO A 119 -12.23 5.28 1.20
C PRO A 119 -13.16 4.37 0.42
N ASN A 120 -14.44 4.37 0.81
CA ASN A 120 -15.42 3.45 0.23
C ASN A 120 -15.78 3.76 -1.24
N ARG A 121 -15.85 5.02 -1.61
CA ARG A 121 -16.14 5.50 -2.98
C ARG A 121 -17.22 4.69 -3.71
N GLU A 122 -18.47 4.89 -3.30
CA GLU A 122 -19.63 4.24 -3.93
C GLU A 122 -19.55 2.70 -3.89
N GLY A 123 -18.90 2.15 -2.87
CA GLY A 123 -18.84 0.69 -2.64
C GLY A 123 -17.63 -0.03 -3.26
N THR A 124 -16.64 0.68 -3.83
CA THR A 124 -15.44 0.05 -4.41
C THR A 124 -14.64 -0.71 -3.35
N PHE A 125 -14.56 -0.19 -2.12
CA PHE A 125 -13.93 -0.86 -0.99
C PHE A 125 -14.62 -2.18 -0.64
N GLY A 126 -15.95 -2.18 -0.54
CA GLY A 126 -16.73 -3.40 -0.27
C GLY A 126 -16.65 -4.42 -1.42
N HIS A 127 -16.54 -3.95 -2.67
CA HIS A 127 -16.32 -4.82 -3.83
C HIS A 127 -14.95 -5.52 -3.73
N PHE A 128 -13.89 -4.76 -3.49
CA PHE A 128 -12.55 -5.31 -3.31
C PHE A 128 -12.48 -6.29 -2.14
N LYS A 129 -13.10 -5.96 -1.00
CA LYS A 129 -13.15 -6.84 0.18
C LYS A 129 -13.74 -8.22 -0.17
N ARG A 130 -14.88 -8.28 -0.88
CA ARG A 130 -15.49 -9.56 -1.31
C ARG A 130 -14.54 -10.40 -2.17
N LEU A 131 -13.86 -9.77 -3.14
CA LEU A 131 -12.89 -10.48 -3.97
C LEU A 131 -11.68 -10.99 -3.15
N ALA A 132 -11.24 -10.21 -2.16
CA ALA A 132 -10.17 -10.62 -1.28
C ALA A 132 -10.57 -11.82 -0.38
N GLU A 133 -11.81 -11.84 0.11
CA GLU A 133 -12.36 -12.93 0.92
C GLU A 133 -12.39 -14.28 0.16
N GLU A 134 -12.39 -14.26 -1.18
CA GLU A 134 -12.34 -15.47 -2.02
C GLU A 134 -10.93 -16.05 -2.14
N GLN A 135 -9.88 -15.26 -1.90
CA GLN A 135 -8.48 -15.67 -2.16
C GLN A 135 -7.59 -15.69 -0.92
N PHE A 136 -7.88 -14.87 0.08
CA PHE A 136 -7.07 -14.77 1.29
C PHE A 136 -7.64 -15.63 2.43
N GLY A 137 -6.76 -16.21 3.23
CA GLY A 137 -7.17 -17.01 4.40
C GLY A 137 -7.86 -16.19 5.49
N ARG A 138 -7.51 -14.89 5.59
CA ARG A 138 -8.15 -13.95 6.52
C ARG A 138 -8.22 -12.57 5.89
N VAL A 139 -9.39 -11.95 6.00
CA VAL A 139 -9.64 -10.55 5.63
C VAL A 139 -10.27 -9.86 6.82
N GLU A 140 -9.60 -8.86 7.37
CA GLU A 140 -10.03 -8.14 8.56
C GLU A 140 -10.20 -6.66 8.23
N GLU A 141 -11.39 -6.11 8.49
CA GLU A 141 -11.63 -4.67 8.42
C GLU A 141 -11.40 -4.07 9.81
N LEU A 142 -10.48 -3.13 9.90
CA LEU A 142 -10.17 -2.42 11.14
C LEU A 142 -10.94 -1.10 11.18
N GLU A 143 -11.80 -0.94 12.19
CA GLU A 143 -12.61 0.28 12.36
C GLU A 143 -11.76 1.40 12.99
N ASP A 144 -11.05 1.11 14.08
CA ASP A 144 -10.29 2.09 14.86
C ASP A 144 -8.78 1.88 14.73
N TYR A 145 -8.25 1.91 13.50
CA TYR A 145 -6.83 1.64 13.26
C TYR A 145 -5.90 2.81 13.62
N SER A 146 -6.41 4.03 13.77
CA SER A 146 -5.66 5.21 14.20
C SER A 146 -6.57 6.24 14.90
N VAL A 147 -6.20 6.58 16.12
CA VAL A 147 -6.88 7.62 16.91
C VAL A 147 -6.81 8.98 16.22
N GLU A 148 -5.69 9.28 15.54
CA GLU A 148 -5.49 10.53 14.79
C GLU A 148 -6.43 10.62 13.59
N VAL A 149 -6.59 9.53 12.84
CA VAL A 149 -7.49 9.47 11.68
C VAL A 149 -8.95 9.59 12.13
N THR A 150 -9.33 8.89 13.19
CA THR A 150 -10.69 8.96 13.75
C THR A 150 -11.01 10.39 14.24
N LYS A 151 -10.12 11.02 14.99
CA LYS A 151 -10.30 12.42 15.44
C LYS A 151 -10.37 13.41 14.27
N ALA A 152 -9.53 13.23 13.25
CA ALA A 152 -9.59 14.07 12.06
C ALA A 152 -10.94 13.91 11.35
N HIS A 153 -11.41 12.68 11.17
CA HIS A 153 -12.72 12.38 10.60
C HIS A 153 -13.85 13.08 11.38
N GLU A 154 -13.89 12.90 12.69
CA GLU A 154 -14.90 13.52 13.58
C GLU A 154 -14.89 15.06 13.47
N SER A 155 -13.70 15.68 13.39
CA SER A 155 -13.55 17.13 13.28
C SER A 155 -14.02 17.70 11.94
N TRP A 156 -14.02 16.88 10.88
CA TRP A 156 -14.45 17.27 9.53
C TRP A 156 -15.91 16.92 9.23
N LEU A 157 -16.57 16.09 10.07
CA LEU A 157 -17.98 15.75 9.89
C LEU A 157 -18.85 17.02 9.86
N GLY A 158 -19.68 17.13 8.81
CA GLY A 158 -20.56 18.28 8.60
C GLY A 158 -19.88 19.52 8.04
N GLN A 159 -18.57 19.52 7.80
CA GLN A 159 -17.88 20.63 7.17
C GLN A 159 -18.12 20.64 5.65
N PRO A 160 -18.25 21.83 5.02
CA PRO A 160 -18.38 21.92 3.58
C PRO A 160 -17.20 21.25 2.87
N GLY A 161 -17.51 20.43 1.86
CA GLY A 161 -16.51 19.72 1.05
C GLY A 161 -16.00 18.42 1.66
N TYR A 162 -16.38 18.07 2.88
CA TYR A 162 -16.03 16.76 3.45
C TYR A 162 -17.16 15.75 3.25
N THR A 163 -16.83 14.65 2.59
CA THR A 163 -17.73 13.52 2.36
C THR A 163 -17.04 12.23 2.84
N PRO A 164 -17.54 11.57 3.90
CA PRO A 164 -16.90 10.36 4.45
C PRO A 164 -16.61 9.27 3.41
N ASP A 165 -17.54 9.05 2.48
CA ASP A 165 -17.41 8.05 1.43
C ASP A 165 -16.21 8.28 0.48
N ILE A 166 -15.70 9.53 0.41
CA ILE A 166 -14.58 9.91 -0.46
C ILE A 166 -13.30 10.17 0.34
N HIS A 167 -13.44 10.67 1.57
CA HIS A 167 -12.30 11.23 2.31
C HIS A 167 -11.87 10.41 3.52
N TYR A 168 -12.76 9.52 4.05
CA TYR A 168 -12.42 8.70 5.21
C TYR A 168 -11.85 7.35 4.78
N PRO A 169 -10.54 7.11 4.94
CA PRO A 169 -9.94 5.84 4.59
C PRO A 169 -10.33 4.77 5.63
N LYS A 170 -10.84 3.66 5.15
CA LYS A 170 -11.00 2.41 5.87
C LYS A 170 -9.74 1.58 5.73
N MET A 171 -9.53 0.61 6.62
CA MET A 171 -8.37 -0.27 6.60
C MET A 171 -8.79 -1.73 6.49
N LEU A 172 -8.21 -2.45 5.50
CA LEU A 172 -8.24 -3.92 5.47
C LEU A 172 -6.85 -4.48 5.77
N VAL A 173 -6.82 -5.57 6.50
CA VAL A 173 -5.64 -6.42 6.65
C VAL A 173 -5.95 -7.78 6.02
N LEU A 174 -5.19 -8.14 4.99
CA LEU A 174 -5.30 -9.40 4.26
C LEU A 174 -4.14 -10.30 4.68
N THR A 175 -4.40 -11.53 5.09
CA THR A 175 -3.36 -12.51 5.45
C THR A 175 -3.46 -13.75 4.58
N LYS A 176 -2.33 -14.14 3.99
CA LYS A 176 -2.21 -15.34 3.15
C LYS A 176 -2.12 -16.60 4.00
#